data_d10ec85c2679b98ced166bb82049aa8d
#
_entry.id   d10ec85c2679b98ced166bb82049aa8d
#
_cell.length_a   1.000
_cell.length_b   1.000
_cell.length_c   1.000
_cell.angle_alpha   90.00
_cell.angle_beta   90.00
_cell.angle_gamma   90.00
#
_symmetry.space_group_name_H-M   'P 1'
#
loop_
_entity.id
_entity.type
_entity.pdbx_description
1 polymer ?
#
loop_
_entity_poly.entity_id
_entity_poly.type
_entity_poly.pdbx_seq_one_letter_code
_entity_poly.pdbx_strand_id
1 'polypeptide(L)'
;MKNRIRIDSCHVAAMKWLRLSLFLLFGLVLIPMYGQSDITIRGKVVSATDQSELIGVNVLLKGTSSGTITDVDGNFQLKVSPNATLVFSYIGYNDLELNLTPGKTQYTVAMTEDSQLIDEVVVVGYGVQKKKLVTGATVQVKGDDIARMNTVSPLTALQSQTPGVNITKTSGQPGEGFKVIIRGIGTTGSSNPLYIVDGVARGNIDYLNPADIESLDVLKDAASAAIYGARAANGVILVTTKQGREGKASIQYDGYYGVQNVYKKLNLLNATDYAMIRQEGQSNDNMEPLDFDKLLAPGDWKRIQEGKWNGTNWLNEMENKNAPIQSHSLNISGGTQQSVYSMGLSYTAHEGIFGKPVEPHYDRYTARINSEHTLYRIKDMDVIKVGENLSYSYSEKKGLAIGNMYGNNISSALQTNPMLPMWARDENGNDIVGEYHQAIPLLNVEVNPIGKMVYENGNNLTKNQDRKSTV
;
A
#
# COMPACT_ATOMS: atom_id res chain seq x y z
N MET A 1 68.34 50.22 17.82
CA MET A 1 68.85 49.07 17.01
C MET A 1 67.78 48.75 15.95
N LYS A 2 68.17 48.94 14.69
CA LYS A 2 67.31 48.74 13.50
C LYS A 2 67.28 47.26 13.16
N ASN A 3 66.10 46.67 13.02
CA ASN A 3 65.91 45.42 12.26
C ASN A 3 64.91 45.72 11.11
N ARG A 4 65.43 45.84 9.94
CA ARG A 4 64.69 45.82 8.68
C ARG A 4 64.34 44.38 8.35
N ILE A 5 63.03 44.12 8.22
CA ILE A 5 62.53 42.87 7.65
C ILE A 5 62.63 42.97 6.12
N ARG A 6 63.41 42.08 5.54
CA ARG A 6 63.52 41.82 4.10
C ARG A 6 62.21 41.13 3.66
N ILE A 7 61.45 41.80 2.80
CA ILE A 7 60.28 41.16 2.14
C ILE A 7 60.86 40.47 0.91
N ASP A 8 60.80 39.13 0.98
CA ASP A 8 61.39 38.26 -0.02
C ASP A 8 60.72 38.38 -1.39
N SER A 9 61.57 38.39 -2.42
CA SER A 9 61.29 38.39 -3.86
C SER A 9 60.39 37.25 -4.34
N CYS A 10 60.04 36.32 -3.50
CA CYS A 10 59.16 35.16 -3.79
C CYS A 10 57.69 35.56 -4.02
N HIS A 11 57.17 36.58 -3.31
CA HIS A 11 55.78 37.03 -3.48
C HIS A 11 55.52 37.74 -4.82
N VAL A 12 56.56 38.38 -5.41
CA VAL A 12 56.41 39.05 -6.70
C VAL A 12 56.40 38.08 -7.86
N ALA A 13 57.15 36.96 -7.74
CA ALA A 13 57.15 35.87 -8.74
C ALA A 13 55.79 35.13 -8.69
N ALA A 14 55.29 34.79 -7.51
CA ALA A 14 53.96 34.12 -7.36
C ALA A 14 52.81 34.96 -7.94
N MET A 15 52.82 36.26 -7.75
CA MET A 15 51.79 37.14 -8.31
C MET A 15 51.87 37.31 -9.85
N LYS A 16 53.07 37.17 -10.45
CA LYS A 16 53.22 37.17 -11.90
C LYS A 16 52.70 35.85 -12.52
N TRP A 17 52.96 34.71 -11.88
CA TRP A 17 52.42 33.42 -12.30
C TRP A 17 50.88 33.31 -12.12
N LEU A 18 50.35 33.90 -11.07
CA LEU A 18 48.90 33.96 -10.87
C LEU A 18 48.19 34.83 -11.90
N ARG A 19 48.80 35.97 -12.30
CA ARG A 19 48.28 36.81 -13.39
C ARG A 19 48.38 36.14 -14.75
N LEU A 20 49.45 35.40 -15.02
CA LEU A 20 49.65 34.68 -16.27
C LEU A 20 48.66 33.51 -16.38
N SER A 21 48.39 32.78 -15.28
CA SER A 21 47.38 31.70 -15.24
C SER A 21 45.97 32.26 -15.39
N LEU A 22 45.67 33.44 -14.83
CA LEU A 22 44.37 34.10 -14.97
C LEU A 22 44.15 34.57 -16.43
N PHE A 23 45.21 35.07 -17.12
CA PHE A 23 45.14 35.45 -18.53
C PHE A 23 44.98 34.22 -19.45
N LEU A 24 45.62 33.10 -19.14
CA LEU A 24 45.45 31.84 -19.85
C LEU A 24 44.04 31.27 -19.65
N LEU A 25 43.49 31.35 -18.44
CA LEU A 25 42.11 30.94 -18.12
C LEU A 25 41.07 31.82 -18.85
N PHE A 26 41.32 33.13 -18.94
CA PHE A 26 40.44 34.07 -19.66
C PHE A 26 40.55 33.92 -21.19
N GLY A 27 41.73 33.51 -21.71
CA GLY A 27 41.93 33.18 -23.13
C GLY A 27 41.22 31.90 -23.57
N LEU A 28 41.02 30.93 -22.67
CA LEU A 28 40.26 29.69 -22.95
C LEU A 28 38.73 29.91 -23.03
N VAL A 29 38.20 31.03 -22.48
CA VAL A 29 36.75 31.36 -22.52
C VAL A 29 36.35 31.99 -23.86
N LEU A 30 37.33 32.39 -24.72
CA LEU A 30 37.06 33.01 -26.02
C LEU A 30 37.13 32.00 -27.19
N ILE A 31 36.90 30.72 -26.96
CA ILE A 31 36.64 29.79 -28.06
C ILE A 31 35.26 30.18 -28.62
N PRO A 32 35.17 30.63 -29.89
CA PRO A 32 33.85 30.90 -30.49
C PRO A 32 33.08 29.59 -30.46
N MET A 33 32.05 29.51 -29.65
CA MET A 33 31.00 28.48 -29.79
C MET A 33 30.43 28.69 -31.18
N TYR A 34 30.85 27.84 -32.14
CA TYR A 34 30.14 27.68 -33.39
C TYR A 34 28.75 27.17 -33.02
N GLY A 35 27.78 28.06 -32.89
CA GLY A 35 26.38 27.73 -32.75
C GLY A 35 25.97 26.96 -33.99
N GLN A 36 25.71 25.67 -33.83
CA GLN A 36 25.06 24.90 -34.87
C GLN A 36 23.76 25.64 -35.21
N SER A 37 23.66 26.14 -36.46
CA SER A 37 22.44 26.79 -36.92
C SER A 37 21.30 25.78 -36.91
N ASP A 38 20.26 26.06 -36.13
CA ASP A 38 19.04 25.25 -36.10
C ASP A 38 18.48 25.14 -37.53
N ILE A 39 18.11 23.93 -37.90
CA ILE A 39 17.38 23.62 -39.12
C ILE A 39 15.89 23.46 -38.83
N THR A 40 15.04 23.89 -39.77
CA THR A 40 13.64 23.62 -39.70
C THR A 40 13.35 22.32 -40.43
N ILE A 41 12.88 21.32 -39.69
CA ILE A 41 12.42 20.06 -40.26
C ILE A 41 10.89 20.06 -40.36
N ARG A 42 10.40 19.33 -41.34
CA ARG A 42 8.99 19.08 -41.57
C ARG A 42 8.75 17.59 -41.77
N GLY A 43 7.59 17.12 -41.40
CA GLY A 43 7.27 15.73 -41.67
C GLY A 43 5.79 15.43 -41.49
N LYS A 44 5.45 14.20 -41.82
CA LYS A 44 4.09 13.66 -41.68
C LYS A 44 4.18 12.39 -40.81
N VAL A 45 3.26 12.25 -39.87
CA VAL A 45 3.11 11.05 -39.05
C VAL A 45 1.87 10.29 -39.49
N VAL A 46 2.05 9.00 -39.72
CA VAL A 46 0.98 8.10 -40.16
C VAL A 46 0.97 6.82 -39.36
N SER A 47 -0.16 6.12 -39.35
CA SER A 47 -0.26 4.76 -38.79
C SER A 47 0.46 3.77 -39.73
N ALA A 48 1.25 2.86 -39.13
CA ALA A 48 1.92 1.81 -39.92
C ALA A 48 0.93 0.77 -40.46
N THR A 49 -0.27 0.63 -39.87
CA THR A 49 -1.24 -0.40 -40.19
C THR A 49 -2.10 -0.02 -41.43
N ASP A 50 -2.63 1.20 -41.47
CA ASP A 50 -3.60 1.64 -42.49
C ASP A 50 -3.16 2.92 -43.21
N GLN A 51 -1.98 3.47 -42.93
CA GLN A 51 -1.45 4.71 -43.49
C GLN A 51 -2.31 5.96 -43.21
N SER A 52 -3.26 5.87 -42.29
CA SER A 52 -4.04 7.03 -41.85
C SER A 52 -3.19 8.09 -41.16
N GLU A 53 -3.54 9.36 -41.31
CA GLU A 53 -2.87 10.48 -40.69
C GLU A 53 -3.13 10.49 -39.19
N LEU A 54 -2.06 10.64 -38.38
CA LEU A 54 -2.16 10.71 -36.94
C LEU A 54 -2.15 12.15 -36.44
N ILE A 55 -3.30 12.61 -35.95
CA ILE A 55 -3.56 13.96 -35.48
C ILE A 55 -3.18 14.04 -33.98
N GLY A 56 -2.44 15.09 -33.56
CA GLY A 56 -2.14 15.31 -32.15
C GLY A 56 -1.01 14.45 -31.59
N VAL A 57 -0.17 13.87 -32.45
CA VAL A 57 1.06 13.17 -32.03
C VAL A 57 2.01 14.17 -31.41
N ASN A 58 2.52 13.88 -30.24
CA ASN A 58 3.51 14.69 -29.57
C ASN A 58 4.92 14.39 -30.13
N VAL A 59 5.60 15.41 -30.63
CA VAL A 59 6.93 15.34 -31.24
C VAL A 59 7.90 16.15 -30.40
N LEU A 60 8.74 15.48 -29.60
CA LEU A 60 9.65 16.09 -28.65
C LEU A 60 11.11 15.91 -29.08
N LEU A 61 11.92 16.91 -28.79
CA LEU A 61 13.37 16.79 -28.86
C LEU A 61 13.87 16.02 -27.64
N LYS A 62 14.52 14.88 -27.87
CA LYS A 62 14.99 13.99 -26.80
C LYS A 62 15.85 14.72 -25.77
N GLY A 63 15.50 14.58 -24.49
CA GLY A 63 16.19 15.21 -23.36
C GLY A 63 15.84 16.68 -23.11
N THR A 64 14.84 17.22 -23.80
CA THR A 64 14.34 18.60 -23.60
C THR A 64 12.82 18.64 -23.49
N SER A 65 12.27 19.80 -23.09
CA SER A 65 10.85 20.07 -23.14
C SER A 65 10.41 20.78 -24.43
N SER A 66 11.30 20.90 -25.44
CA SER A 66 11.00 21.56 -26.69
C SER A 66 10.37 20.56 -27.66
N GLY A 67 9.22 20.91 -28.25
CA GLY A 67 8.49 20.03 -29.17
C GLY A 67 7.35 20.71 -29.87
N THR A 68 6.58 19.93 -30.63
CA THR A 68 5.39 20.33 -31.35
C THR A 68 4.39 19.16 -31.36
N ILE A 69 3.17 19.43 -31.84
CA ILE A 69 2.15 18.39 -32.08
C ILE A 69 1.79 18.35 -33.55
N THR A 70 1.35 17.19 -34.06
CA THR A 70 0.86 17.08 -35.46
C THR A 70 -0.49 17.74 -35.65
N ASP A 71 -0.67 18.36 -36.81
CA ASP A 71 -1.92 18.99 -37.23
C ASP A 71 -2.98 17.98 -37.71
N VAL A 72 -4.12 18.48 -38.26
CA VAL A 72 -5.25 17.66 -38.73
C VAL A 72 -4.88 16.76 -39.90
N ASP A 73 -3.83 17.05 -40.67
CA ASP A 73 -3.31 16.26 -41.75
C ASP A 73 -2.08 15.41 -41.35
N GLY A 74 -1.81 15.31 -40.03
CA GLY A 74 -0.69 14.58 -39.51
C GLY A 74 0.68 15.24 -39.68
N ASN A 75 0.75 16.50 -40.11
CA ASN A 75 2.00 17.19 -40.40
C ASN A 75 2.59 17.86 -39.11
N PHE A 76 3.90 17.91 -39.04
CA PHE A 76 4.61 18.65 -37.99
C PHE A 76 5.73 19.48 -38.56
N GLN A 77 6.09 20.56 -37.83
CA GLN A 77 7.25 21.39 -38.12
C GLN A 77 7.94 21.76 -36.82
N LEU A 78 9.26 21.56 -36.77
CA LEU A 78 10.07 21.85 -35.58
C LEU A 78 11.45 22.40 -35.97
N LYS A 79 11.98 23.35 -35.19
CA LYS A 79 13.36 23.82 -35.30
C LYS A 79 14.23 23.03 -34.37
N VAL A 80 15.28 22.39 -34.90
CA VAL A 80 16.17 21.49 -34.15
C VAL A 80 17.62 21.55 -34.68
N SER A 81 18.55 21.09 -33.89
CA SER A 81 19.93 20.92 -34.33
C SER A 81 20.05 19.75 -35.32
N PRO A 82 21.00 19.80 -36.30
CA PRO A 82 21.08 18.83 -37.40
C PRO A 82 21.25 17.36 -37.00
N ASN A 83 21.77 17.07 -35.81
CA ASN A 83 22.01 15.71 -35.29
C ASN A 83 21.08 15.36 -34.12
N ALA A 84 19.92 15.99 -34.00
CA ALA A 84 18.99 15.76 -32.92
C ALA A 84 18.25 14.41 -33.08
N THR A 85 17.79 13.87 -31.96
CA THR A 85 16.85 12.73 -31.93
C THR A 85 15.47 13.25 -31.54
N LEU A 86 14.47 12.91 -32.32
CA LEU A 86 13.07 13.17 -32.02
C LEU A 86 12.42 11.97 -31.41
N VAL A 87 11.53 12.20 -30.43
CA VAL A 87 10.69 11.19 -29.82
C VAL A 87 9.24 11.51 -30.21
N PHE A 88 8.59 10.56 -30.85
CA PHE A 88 7.18 10.62 -31.20
C PHE A 88 6.39 9.79 -30.20
N SER A 89 5.40 10.38 -29.55
CA SER A 89 4.52 9.68 -28.61
C SER A 89 3.06 10.01 -28.92
N TYR A 90 2.21 8.99 -28.93
CA TYR A 90 0.79 9.10 -29.18
C TYR A 90 0.00 8.02 -28.43
N ILE A 91 -1.16 8.37 -27.91
CA ILE A 91 -2.00 7.44 -27.14
C ILE A 91 -2.43 6.28 -28.05
N GLY A 92 -2.09 5.05 -27.65
CA GLY A 92 -2.40 3.84 -28.41
C GLY A 92 -1.33 3.44 -29.42
N TYR A 93 -0.17 4.09 -29.42
CA TYR A 93 0.97 3.78 -30.30
C TYR A 93 2.26 3.62 -29.48
N ASN A 94 3.17 2.79 -29.99
CA ASN A 94 4.50 2.66 -29.38
C ASN A 94 5.32 3.93 -29.63
N ASP A 95 6.05 4.39 -28.61
CA ASP A 95 6.97 5.50 -28.74
C ASP A 95 8.03 5.18 -29.78
N LEU A 96 8.32 6.15 -30.69
CA LEU A 96 9.29 5.98 -31.76
C LEU A 96 10.37 7.04 -31.65
N GLU A 97 11.63 6.62 -31.67
CA GLU A 97 12.78 7.50 -31.72
C GLU A 97 13.31 7.61 -33.17
N LEU A 98 13.46 8.84 -33.65
CA LEU A 98 14.00 9.13 -34.98
C LEU A 98 15.27 9.97 -34.84
N ASN A 99 16.39 9.43 -35.29
CA ASN A 99 17.63 10.18 -35.40
C ASN A 99 17.63 10.97 -36.73
N LEU A 100 17.81 12.28 -36.63
CA LEU A 100 17.86 13.15 -37.82
C LEU A 100 19.17 12.95 -38.59
N THR A 101 19.03 12.88 -39.92
CA THR A 101 20.16 12.75 -40.84
C THR A 101 20.53 14.15 -41.34
N PRO A 102 21.82 14.56 -41.29
CA PRO A 102 22.26 15.85 -41.81
C PRO A 102 21.86 16.04 -43.28
N GLY A 103 21.28 17.18 -43.60
CA GLY A 103 20.84 17.54 -44.96
C GLY A 103 19.41 17.07 -45.34
N LYS A 104 18.75 16.24 -44.53
CA LYS A 104 17.37 15.81 -44.77
C LYS A 104 16.42 16.67 -43.93
N THR A 105 15.50 17.35 -44.57
CA THR A 105 14.55 18.26 -43.94
C THR A 105 13.10 17.78 -43.95
N GLN A 106 12.78 16.69 -44.69
CA GLN A 106 11.45 16.09 -44.76
C GLN A 106 11.49 14.64 -44.28
N TYR A 107 10.52 14.27 -43.43
CA TYR A 107 10.40 12.95 -42.83
C TYR A 107 8.96 12.45 -42.92
N THR A 108 8.78 11.18 -43.25
CA THR A 108 7.53 10.47 -43.04
C THR A 108 7.77 9.44 -41.96
N VAL A 109 6.99 9.48 -40.91
CA VAL A 109 7.12 8.65 -39.71
C VAL A 109 5.91 7.75 -39.61
N ALA A 110 6.10 6.44 -39.67
CA ALA A 110 5.04 5.47 -39.48
C ALA A 110 5.13 4.93 -38.05
N MET A 111 4.13 5.20 -37.23
CA MET A 111 4.01 4.68 -35.86
C MET A 111 3.25 3.37 -35.85
N THR A 112 3.75 2.40 -35.11
CA THR A 112 3.07 1.12 -34.89
C THR A 112 2.12 1.24 -33.70
N GLU A 113 0.91 0.74 -33.86
CA GLU A 113 -0.04 0.65 -32.77
C GLU A 113 0.53 -0.16 -31.63
N ASP A 114 0.38 0.33 -30.40
CA ASP A 114 0.71 -0.44 -29.22
C ASP A 114 -0.40 -1.46 -28.97
N SER A 115 -0.18 -2.67 -29.45
CA SER A 115 -1.10 -3.79 -29.25
C SER A 115 -1.33 -4.13 -27.76
N GLN A 116 -0.45 -3.66 -26.86
CA GLN A 116 -0.62 -3.86 -25.42
C GLN A 116 -1.62 -2.86 -24.80
N LEU A 117 -1.79 -1.66 -25.38
CA LEU A 117 -2.77 -0.68 -24.90
C LEU A 117 -4.20 -0.87 -25.45
N ILE A 118 -4.36 -1.65 -26.53
CA ILE A 118 -5.67 -1.84 -27.18
C ILE A 118 -6.53 -2.90 -26.48
N ASP A 119 -5.95 -3.78 -25.69
CA ASP A 119 -6.66 -4.85 -25.01
C ASP A 119 -6.70 -4.66 -23.47
N GLU A 120 -7.20 -3.50 -23.00
CA GLU A 120 -7.73 -3.48 -21.63
C GLU A 120 -8.95 -4.42 -21.59
N VAL A 121 -8.70 -5.65 -21.22
CA VAL A 121 -9.68 -6.71 -21.12
C VAL A 121 -10.23 -6.71 -19.73
N VAL A 122 -11.52 -6.58 -19.58
CA VAL A 122 -12.21 -6.75 -18.30
C VAL A 122 -12.75 -8.18 -18.26
N VAL A 123 -12.42 -8.91 -17.22
CA VAL A 123 -13.04 -10.21 -16.98
C VAL A 123 -14.50 -9.97 -16.62
N VAL A 124 -15.41 -10.37 -17.48
CA VAL A 124 -16.84 -10.28 -17.24
C VAL A 124 -17.41 -11.70 -17.22
N GLY A 125 -17.72 -12.15 -16.02
CA GLY A 125 -18.23 -13.48 -15.83
C GLY A 125 -17.21 -14.59 -16.00
N TYR A 126 -17.55 -15.55 -16.84
CA TYR A 126 -16.68 -16.67 -17.19
C TYR A 126 -15.90 -16.44 -18.48
N GLY A 127 -15.87 -15.19 -18.97
CA GLY A 127 -15.23 -14.80 -20.22
C GLY A 127 -14.51 -13.45 -20.09
N VAL A 128 -13.70 -13.18 -21.11
CA VAL A 128 -12.90 -11.95 -21.20
C VAL A 128 -13.55 -11.05 -22.25
N GLN A 129 -13.95 -9.83 -21.91
CA GLN A 129 -14.50 -8.86 -22.84
C GLN A 129 -13.64 -7.59 -22.90
N LYS A 130 -13.54 -6.99 -24.08
CA LYS A 130 -12.86 -5.70 -24.20
C LYS A 130 -13.60 -4.64 -23.39
N LYS A 131 -12.89 -3.83 -22.62
CA LYS A 131 -13.45 -2.79 -21.72
C LYS A 131 -14.44 -1.86 -22.46
N LYS A 132 -14.19 -1.57 -23.74
CA LYS A 132 -15.10 -0.78 -24.61
C LYS A 132 -16.48 -1.42 -24.83
N LEU A 133 -16.64 -2.70 -24.60
CA LEU A 133 -17.90 -3.45 -24.78
C LEU A 133 -18.68 -3.60 -23.49
N VAL A 134 -18.11 -3.24 -22.34
CA VAL A 134 -18.78 -3.31 -21.03
C VAL A 134 -19.58 -2.03 -20.82
N THR A 135 -20.89 -2.11 -21.02
CA THR A 135 -21.82 -0.97 -20.89
C THR A 135 -22.19 -0.61 -19.46
N GLY A 136 -21.77 -1.43 -18.48
CA GLY A 136 -22.06 -1.23 -17.05
C GLY A 136 -21.08 -0.30 -16.33
N ALA A 137 -21.49 0.26 -15.18
CA ALA A 137 -20.63 1.08 -14.33
C ALA A 137 -19.60 0.21 -13.60
N THR A 138 -18.44 0.00 -14.24
CA THR A 138 -17.30 -0.71 -13.67
C THR A 138 -16.21 0.28 -13.25
N VAL A 139 -15.53 0.00 -12.14
CA VAL A 139 -14.33 0.72 -11.75
C VAL A 139 -13.22 -0.31 -11.63
N GLN A 140 -12.13 -0.05 -12.34
CA GLN A 140 -10.94 -0.88 -12.33
C GLN A 140 -9.80 -0.16 -11.61
N VAL A 141 -9.10 -0.89 -10.73
CA VAL A 141 -7.84 -0.47 -10.12
C VAL A 141 -6.76 -1.42 -10.60
N LYS A 142 -5.67 -0.88 -11.15
CA LYS A 142 -4.56 -1.65 -11.70
C LYS A 142 -3.67 -2.21 -10.58
N GLY A 143 -3.08 -3.37 -10.80
CA GLY A 143 -2.21 -4.03 -9.84
C GLY A 143 -0.99 -3.20 -9.44
N ASP A 144 -0.41 -2.46 -10.37
CA ASP A 144 0.72 -1.57 -10.09
C ASP A 144 0.36 -0.45 -9.11
N ASP A 145 -0.85 0.12 -9.21
CA ASP A 145 -1.32 1.13 -8.27
C ASP A 145 -1.58 0.54 -6.89
N ILE A 146 -2.07 -0.71 -6.85
CA ILE A 146 -2.27 -1.48 -5.62
C ILE A 146 -0.93 -1.77 -4.94
N ALA A 147 0.06 -2.24 -5.69
CA ALA A 147 1.38 -2.59 -5.18
C ALA A 147 2.13 -1.38 -4.59
N ARG A 148 2.00 -0.20 -5.23
CA ARG A 148 2.63 1.06 -4.76
C ARG A 148 2.11 1.55 -3.41
N MET A 149 0.95 1.11 -2.96
CA MET A 149 0.35 1.56 -1.69
C MET A 149 0.96 0.92 -0.45
N ASN A 150 1.85 -0.07 -0.60
CA ASN A 150 2.50 -0.77 0.52
C ASN A 150 1.50 -1.22 1.60
N THR A 151 0.41 -1.86 1.18
CA THR A 151 -0.64 -2.33 2.07
C THR A 151 -0.61 -3.85 2.24
N VAL A 152 -1.08 -4.33 3.39
CA VAL A 152 -1.17 -5.77 3.69
C VAL A 152 -2.37 -6.43 3.01
N SER A 153 -3.45 -5.66 2.76
CA SER A 153 -4.69 -6.17 2.16
C SER A 153 -5.04 -5.42 0.86
N PRO A 154 -5.45 -6.15 -0.19
CA PRO A 154 -5.91 -5.55 -1.45
C PRO A 154 -7.09 -4.59 -1.28
N LEU A 155 -7.95 -4.85 -0.29
CA LEU A 155 -9.12 -4.01 -0.02
C LEU A 155 -8.76 -2.61 0.48
N THR A 156 -7.61 -2.46 1.15
CA THR A 156 -7.11 -1.13 1.53
C THR A 156 -6.82 -0.27 0.30
N ALA A 157 -6.32 -0.88 -0.76
CA ALA A 157 -6.01 -0.17 -2.01
C ALA A 157 -7.27 0.31 -2.75
N LEU A 158 -8.40 -0.37 -2.59
CA LEU A 158 -9.69 0.08 -3.14
C LEU A 158 -10.30 1.25 -2.35
N GLN A 159 -9.89 1.41 -1.09
CA GLN A 159 -10.42 2.46 -0.22
C GLN A 159 -10.13 3.84 -0.81
N SER A 160 -11.14 4.68 -0.93
CA SER A 160 -11.06 6.04 -1.51
C SER A 160 -10.80 6.11 -3.02
N GLN A 161 -10.56 5.00 -3.72
CA GLN A 161 -10.35 4.99 -5.17
C GLN A 161 -11.59 4.63 -5.97
N THR A 162 -12.57 4.01 -5.32
CA THR A 162 -13.76 3.50 -5.99
C THR A 162 -15.03 4.24 -5.53
N PRO A 163 -15.52 5.24 -6.28
CA PRO A 163 -16.74 5.95 -5.92
C PRO A 163 -17.93 4.99 -5.73
N GLY A 164 -18.70 5.17 -4.64
CA GLY A 164 -19.84 4.31 -4.32
C GLY A 164 -19.50 2.96 -3.68
N VAL A 165 -18.24 2.74 -3.31
CA VAL A 165 -17.80 1.59 -2.51
C VAL A 165 -17.30 2.11 -1.16
N ASN A 166 -17.94 1.66 -0.09
CA ASN A 166 -17.50 1.97 1.27
C ASN A 166 -16.75 0.79 1.85
N ILE A 167 -15.49 1.00 2.18
CA ILE A 167 -14.60 -0.01 2.74
C ILE A 167 -14.13 0.47 4.12
N THR A 168 -14.51 -0.27 5.15
CA THR A 168 -14.14 0.03 6.54
C THR A 168 -13.46 -1.17 7.16
N LYS A 169 -12.38 -0.94 7.90
CA LYS A 169 -11.78 -2.00 8.73
C LYS A 169 -12.76 -2.38 9.85
N THR A 170 -12.89 -3.66 10.12
CA THR A 170 -13.69 -4.14 11.24
C THR A 170 -13.05 -3.83 12.57
N SER A 171 -11.72 -3.81 12.61
CA SER A 171 -10.92 -3.32 13.74
C SER A 171 -9.53 -2.86 13.29
N GLY A 172 -8.76 -2.29 14.22
CA GLY A 172 -7.34 -1.94 13.98
C GLY A 172 -6.36 -3.09 14.20
N GLN A 173 -6.81 -4.30 14.53
CA GLN A 173 -5.93 -5.42 14.80
C GLN A 173 -5.26 -5.97 13.53
N PRO A 174 -4.05 -6.54 13.65
CA PRO A 174 -3.41 -7.29 12.58
C PRO A 174 -4.30 -8.43 12.07
N GLY A 175 -4.35 -8.61 10.73
CA GLY A 175 -5.09 -9.69 10.11
C GLY A 175 -6.62 -9.62 10.25
N GLU A 176 -7.17 -8.48 10.66
CA GLU A 176 -8.62 -8.26 10.64
C GLU A 176 -9.10 -7.93 9.23
N GLY A 177 -10.33 -8.41 8.92
CA GLY A 177 -10.97 -8.20 7.65
C GLY A 177 -11.57 -6.81 7.48
N PHE A 178 -12.18 -6.63 6.32
CA PHE A 178 -12.86 -5.39 5.95
C PHE A 178 -14.35 -5.64 5.74
N LYS A 179 -15.16 -4.66 6.13
CA LYS A 179 -16.56 -4.57 5.73
C LYS A 179 -16.62 -3.75 4.43
N VAL A 180 -17.12 -4.38 3.38
CA VAL A 180 -17.26 -3.76 2.07
C VAL A 180 -18.74 -3.61 1.74
N ILE A 181 -19.17 -2.41 1.39
CA ILE A 181 -20.55 -2.11 1.02
C ILE A 181 -20.53 -1.36 -0.31
N ILE A 182 -21.21 -1.90 -1.32
CA ILE A 182 -21.34 -1.31 -2.64
C ILE A 182 -22.72 -0.67 -2.79
N ARG A 183 -22.79 0.64 -3.05
CA ARG A 183 -24.04 1.43 -3.23
C ARG A 183 -25.02 1.38 -2.05
N GLY A 184 -24.54 1.09 -0.85
CA GLY A 184 -25.36 1.04 0.36
C GLY A 184 -25.85 -0.36 0.73
N ILE A 185 -26.61 -0.44 1.80
CA ILE A 185 -27.15 -1.69 2.35
C ILE A 185 -28.56 -1.90 1.81
N GLY A 186 -28.74 -2.93 1.00
CA GLY A 186 -30.03 -3.30 0.39
C GLY A 186 -30.70 -4.52 1.03
N THR A 187 -30.12 -5.07 2.10
CA THR A 187 -30.62 -6.29 2.74
C THR A 187 -30.46 -6.23 4.25
N THR A 188 -31.33 -6.92 4.98
CA THR A 188 -31.22 -7.14 6.43
C THR A 188 -30.24 -8.27 6.79
N GLY A 189 -29.82 -9.07 5.80
CA GLY A 189 -28.84 -10.13 5.95
C GLY A 189 -27.41 -9.66 5.69
N SER A 190 -26.56 -10.54 5.11
CA SER A 190 -25.20 -10.18 4.74
C SER A 190 -25.18 -9.19 3.57
N SER A 191 -24.53 -8.05 3.78
CA SER A 191 -24.34 -7.01 2.76
C SER A 191 -22.97 -7.12 2.05
N ASN A 192 -22.20 -8.18 2.30
CA ASN A 192 -20.90 -8.38 1.68
C ASN A 192 -21.04 -8.62 0.17
N PRO A 193 -20.17 -8.04 -0.66
CA PRO A 193 -20.14 -8.33 -2.08
C PRO A 193 -19.66 -9.77 -2.35
N LEU A 194 -19.93 -10.25 -3.54
CA LEU A 194 -19.35 -11.50 -4.02
C LEU A 194 -17.93 -11.26 -4.52
N TYR A 195 -16.97 -11.99 -4.02
CA TYR A 195 -15.59 -11.98 -4.52
C TYR A 195 -15.39 -13.09 -5.54
N ILE A 196 -14.84 -12.75 -6.69
CA ILE A 196 -14.44 -13.71 -7.73
C ILE A 196 -12.94 -13.54 -7.98
N VAL A 197 -12.18 -14.57 -7.72
CA VAL A 197 -10.71 -14.59 -7.93
C VAL A 197 -10.41 -15.58 -9.06
N ASP A 198 -9.87 -15.09 -10.15
CA ASP A 198 -9.59 -15.86 -11.38
C ASP A 198 -10.76 -16.76 -11.77
N GLY A 199 -11.94 -16.19 -11.83
CA GLY A 199 -13.19 -16.88 -12.20
C GLY A 199 -13.85 -17.72 -11.10
N VAL A 200 -13.28 -17.79 -9.88
CA VAL A 200 -13.80 -18.61 -8.80
C VAL A 200 -14.31 -17.77 -7.63
N ALA A 201 -15.55 -18.09 -7.21
CA ALA A 201 -16.19 -17.45 -6.07
C ALA A 201 -15.47 -17.74 -4.75
N ARG A 202 -15.23 -16.70 -3.96
CA ARG A 202 -14.57 -16.73 -2.65
C ARG A 202 -15.38 -16.00 -1.59
N GLY A 203 -15.14 -16.31 -0.31
CA GLY A 203 -15.76 -15.62 0.82
C GLY A 203 -15.08 -14.27 1.13
N ASN A 204 -13.78 -14.18 0.90
CA ASN A 204 -12.96 -12.99 1.08
C ASN A 204 -11.73 -13.03 0.16
N ILE A 205 -10.93 -11.97 0.17
CA ILE A 205 -9.68 -11.87 -0.59
C ILE A 205 -8.50 -11.46 0.31
N ASP A 206 -8.63 -11.57 1.63
CA ASP A 206 -7.59 -11.16 2.58
C ASP A 206 -6.36 -12.07 2.53
N TYR A 207 -6.50 -13.27 1.96
CA TYR A 207 -5.40 -14.20 1.73
C TYR A 207 -4.47 -13.81 0.57
N LEU A 208 -4.90 -12.90 -0.32
CA LEU A 208 -4.10 -12.48 -1.48
C LEU A 208 -3.05 -11.44 -1.07
N ASN A 209 -1.87 -11.56 -1.68
CA ASN A 209 -0.89 -10.48 -1.60
C ASN A 209 -1.21 -9.42 -2.66
N PRO A 210 -1.22 -8.11 -2.30
CA PRO A 210 -1.43 -7.03 -3.26
C PRO A 210 -0.49 -7.08 -4.48
N ALA A 211 0.76 -7.51 -4.30
CA ALA A 211 1.75 -7.63 -5.37
C ALA A 211 1.44 -8.74 -6.40
N ASP A 212 0.56 -9.70 -6.05
CA ASP A 212 0.14 -10.79 -6.94
C ASP A 212 -1.05 -10.42 -7.84
N ILE A 213 -1.64 -9.24 -7.64
CA ILE A 213 -2.84 -8.80 -8.34
C ILE A 213 -2.47 -8.06 -9.62
N GLU A 214 -3.14 -8.39 -10.71
CA GLU A 214 -3.08 -7.69 -11.99
C GLU A 214 -4.12 -6.58 -12.05
N SER A 215 -5.38 -6.88 -11.63
CA SER A 215 -6.46 -5.89 -11.54
C SER A 215 -7.50 -6.26 -10.49
N LEU A 216 -8.17 -5.22 -9.97
CA LEU A 216 -9.40 -5.32 -9.19
C LEU A 216 -10.50 -4.55 -9.92
N ASP A 217 -11.55 -5.26 -10.31
CA ASP A 217 -12.69 -4.70 -11.02
C ASP A 217 -13.93 -4.77 -10.13
N VAL A 218 -14.61 -3.64 -9.93
CA VAL A 218 -15.82 -3.58 -9.10
C VAL A 218 -17.05 -3.41 -9.99
N LEU A 219 -17.91 -4.45 -10.02
CA LEU A 219 -19.20 -4.43 -10.72
C LEU A 219 -20.26 -3.92 -9.75
N LYS A 220 -20.72 -2.70 -10.01
CA LYS A 220 -21.68 -2.01 -9.14
C LYS A 220 -23.12 -2.15 -9.60
N ASP A 221 -23.35 -2.52 -10.87
CA ASP A 221 -24.67 -2.62 -11.47
C ASP A 221 -25.18 -4.03 -11.49
N ALA A 222 -26.48 -4.18 -11.36
CA ALA A 222 -27.17 -5.46 -11.52
C ALA A 222 -26.96 -6.05 -12.94
N ALA A 223 -26.91 -5.22 -13.98
CA ALA A 223 -26.69 -5.67 -15.36
C ALA A 223 -25.30 -6.34 -15.51
N SER A 224 -24.23 -5.70 -15.01
CA SER A 224 -22.88 -6.24 -15.07
C SER A 224 -22.68 -7.45 -14.17
N ALA A 225 -23.45 -7.54 -13.08
CA ALA A 225 -23.37 -8.60 -12.08
C ALA A 225 -24.32 -9.79 -12.38
N ALA A 226 -25.25 -9.65 -13.33
CA ALA A 226 -26.33 -10.60 -13.60
C ALA A 226 -25.87 -12.04 -13.87
N ILE A 227 -24.72 -12.22 -14.51
CA ILE A 227 -24.16 -13.55 -14.82
C ILE A 227 -23.77 -14.35 -13.57
N TYR A 228 -23.58 -13.67 -12.42
CA TYR A 228 -23.27 -14.31 -11.13
C TYR A 228 -24.52 -14.63 -10.31
N GLY A 229 -25.72 -14.31 -10.88
CA GLY A 229 -27.02 -14.62 -10.27
C GLY A 229 -27.30 -13.84 -8.99
N ALA A 230 -28.20 -14.36 -8.15
CA ALA A 230 -28.68 -13.71 -6.94
C ALA A 230 -27.56 -13.41 -5.91
N ARG A 231 -26.48 -14.18 -5.93
CA ARG A 231 -25.31 -13.95 -5.04
C ARG A 231 -24.61 -12.62 -5.29
N ALA A 232 -24.80 -12.02 -6.45
CA ALA A 232 -24.21 -10.75 -6.87
C ALA A 232 -25.09 -9.53 -6.53
N ALA A 233 -26.21 -9.71 -5.81
CA ALA A 233 -27.13 -8.61 -5.49
C ALA A 233 -26.48 -7.45 -4.72
N ASN A 234 -25.45 -7.72 -3.94
CA ASN A 234 -24.68 -6.71 -3.20
C ASN A 234 -23.44 -6.20 -3.98
N GLY A 235 -23.36 -6.49 -5.28
CA GLY A 235 -22.20 -6.19 -6.16
C GLY A 235 -21.17 -7.30 -6.17
N VAL A 236 -20.22 -7.18 -7.12
CA VAL A 236 -19.15 -8.16 -7.32
C VAL A 236 -17.80 -7.46 -7.36
N ILE A 237 -16.81 -8.06 -6.72
CA ILE A 237 -15.41 -7.67 -6.82
C ILE A 237 -14.68 -8.79 -7.56
N LEU A 238 -14.23 -8.47 -8.78
CA LEU A 238 -13.42 -9.37 -9.58
C LEU A 238 -11.96 -9.11 -9.29
N VAL A 239 -11.21 -10.15 -9.03
CA VAL A 239 -9.77 -10.11 -8.84
C VAL A 239 -9.12 -10.95 -9.90
N THR A 240 -8.28 -10.32 -10.70
CA THR A 240 -7.42 -11.02 -11.65
C THR A 240 -6.01 -11.04 -11.08
N THR A 241 -5.43 -12.22 -10.93
CA THR A 241 -4.03 -12.35 -10.49
C THR A 241 -3.09 -12.28 -11.69
N LYS A 242 -1.82 -11.93 -11.44
CA LYS A 242 -0.79 -11.85 -12.48
C LYS A 242 -0.66 -13.19 -13.19
N GLN A 243 -0.77 -13.17 -14.51
CA GLN A 243 -0.68 -14.33 -15.37
C GLN A 243 0.67 -14.36 -16.13
N GLY A 244 1.02 -15.53 -16.66
CA GLY A 244 2.16 -15.67 -17.54
C GLY A 244 1.93 -14.93 -18.86
N ARG A 245 3.01 -14.38 -19.41
CA ARG A 245 3.01 -13.71 -20.71
C ARG A 245 4.15 -14.24 -21.57
N GLU A 246 3.95 -14.21 -22.88
CA GLU A 246 5.03 -14.51 -23.82
C GLU A 246 6.17 -13.51 -23.64
N GLY A 247 7.39 -14.01 -23.62
CA GLY A 247 8.60 -13.22 -23.48
C GLY A 247 9.65 -13.86 -22.60
N LYS A 248 10.75 -13.14 -22.42
CA LYS A 248 11.84 -13.58 -21.54
C LYS A 248 11.35 -13.65 -20.10
N ALA A 249 11.92 -14.59 -19.33
CA ALA A 249 11.62 -14.69 -17.91
C ALA A 249 11.94 -13.35 -17.21
N SER A 250 10.92 -12.83 -16.50
CA SER A 250 11.02 -11.63 -15.66
C SER A 250 10.93 -12.03 -14.20
N ILE A 251 11.84 -11.53 -13.39
CA ILE A 251 11.86 -11.72 -11.95
C ILE A 251 11.63 -10.36 -11.31
N GLN A 252 10.57 -10.26 -10.52
CA GLN A 252 10.20 -9.04 -9.79
C GLN A 252 10.19 -9.35 -8.30
N TYR A 253 10.91 -8.55 -7.53
CA TYR A 253 10.86 -8.56 -6.08
C TYR A 253 10.29 -7.24 -5.58
N ASP A 254 9.24 -7.32 -4.76
CA ASP A 254 8.62 -6.20 -4.08
C ASP A 254 8.71 -6.44 -2.57
N GLY A 255 9.26 -5.48 -1.83
CA GLY A 255 9.40 -5.65 -0.39
C GLY A 255 9.41 -4.32 0.34
N TYR A 256 8.84 -4.31 1.54
CA TYR A 256 8.95 -3.19 2.45
C TYR A 256 9.06 -3.66 3.90
N TYR A 257 9.71 -2.84 4.70
CA TYR A 257 9.74 -2.92 6.15
C TYR A 257 9.41 -1.56 6.74
N GLY A 258 8.60 -1.53 7.77
CA GLY A 258 8.20 -0.30 8.44
C GLY A 258 7.90 -0.54 9.91
N VAL A 259 7.71 0.54 10.65
CA VAL A 259 7.25 0.52 12.04
C VAL A 259 6.01 1.37 12.20
N GLN A 260 5.11 0.92 13.05
CA GLN A 260 3.85 1.59 13.34
C GLN A 260 3.83 2.08 14.77
N ASN A 261 3.27 3.26 14.96
CA ASN A 261 3.07 3.87 16.26
C ASN A 261 1.67 4.47 16.35
N VAL A 262 1.16 4.62 17.56
CA VAL A 262 -0.12 5.29 17.80
C VAL A 262 0.01 6.77 17.46
N TYR A 263 -0.75 7.25 16.49
CA TYR A 263 -0.73 8.66 16.09
C TYR A 263 -1.31 9.59 17.18
N LYS A 264 -2.42 9.16 17.82
CA LYS A 264 -3.12 9.94 18.84
C LYS A 264 -3.78 9.01 19.84
N LYS A 265 -3.60 9.28 21.13
CA LYS A 265 -4.25 8.59 22.22
C LYS A 265 -5.21 9.55 22.93
N LEU A 266 -6.22 8.98 23.60
CA LEU A 266 -7.06 9.73 24.53
C LEU A 266 -6.24 10.07 25.78
N ASN A 267 -6.41 11.30 26.27
CA ASN A 267 -5.87 11.69 27.57
C ASN A 267 -6.80 11.11 28.64
N LEU A 268 -6.30 10.10 29.34
CA LEU A 268 -7.00 9.51 30.47
C LEU A 268 -6.69 10.33 31.72
N LEU A 269 -7.64 10.30 32.68
CA LEU A 269 -7.43 10.89 33.99
C LEU A 269 -6.28 10.18 34.72
N ASN A 270 -5.49 10.94 35.45
CA ASN A 270 -4.57 10.39 36.42
C ASN A 270 -5.30 10.03 37.74
N ALA A 271 -4.60 9.40 38.67
CA ALA A 271 -5.20 8.96 39.94
C ALA A 271 -5.76 10.11 40.77
N THR A 272 -5.09 11.25 40.81
CA THR A 272 -5.50 12.42 41.58
C THR A 272 -6.77 13.05 41.01
N ASP A 273 -6.80 13.30 39.70
CA ASP A 273 -7.96 13.88 39.03
C ASP A 273 -9.17 12.92 39.09
N TYR A 274 -8.92 11.62 38.93
CA TYR A 274 -9.97 10.61 39.09
C TYR A 274 -10.56 10.61 40.51
N ALA A 275 -9.70 10.63 41.54
CA ALA A 275 -10.14 10.70 42.93
C ALA A 275 -10.98 11.95 43.20
N MET A 276 -10.57 13.10 42.68
CA MET A 276 -11.27 14.36 42.82
C MET A 276 -12.68 14.29 42.22
N ILE A 277 -12.77 13.81 40.98
CA ILE A 277 -14.10 13.68 40.28
C ILE A 277 -14.98 12.67 41.00
N ARG A 278 -14.43 11.58 41.51
CA ARG A 278 -15.21 10.58 42.27
C ARG A 278 -15.73 11.17 43.57
N GLN A 279 -14.93 11.96 44.28
CA GLN A 279 -15.31 12.64 45.51
C GLN A 279 -16.39 13.69 45.28
N GLU A 280 -16.25 14.47 44.22
CA GLU A 280 -17.25 15.46 43.82
C GLU A 280 -18.58 14.79 43.47
N GLY A 281 -18.54 13.67 42.75
CA GLY A 281 -19.77 12.87 42.48
C GLY A 281 -20.46 12.42 43.77
N GLN A 282 -19.72 11.90 44.77
CA GLN A 282 -20.30 11.53 46.06
C GLN A 282 -20.96 12.72 46.75
N SER A 283 -20.27 13.88 46.77
CA SER A 283 -20.82 15.09 47.35
C SER A 283 -22.10 15.58 46.66
N ASN A 284 -22.15 15.51 45.34
CA ASN A 284 -23.34 15.90 44.57
C ASN A 284 -24.52 15.00 44.79
N ASP A 285 -24.26 13.71 45.07
CA ASP A 285 -25.30 12.71 45.39
C ASP A 285 -25.67 12.68 46.87
N ASN A 286 -25.10 13.59 47.69
CA ASN A 286 -25.24 13.65 49.15
C ASN A 286 -24.86 12.32 49.84
N MET A 287 -23.86 11.64 49.30
CA MET A 287 -23.30 10.41 49.86
C MET A 287 -22.10 10.74 50.77
N GLU A 288 -21.75 9.79 51.66
CA GLU A 288 -20.56 9.90 52.49
C GLU A 288 -19.28 9.95 51.60
N PRO A 289 -18.28 10.74 51.98
CA PRO A 289 -17.02 10.79 51.27
C PRO A 289 -16.35 9.43 51.14
N LEU A 290 -15.74 9.16 50.02
CA LEU A 290 -14.98 7.92 49.80
C LEU A 290 -13.71 7.90 50.68
N ASP A 291 -13.57 6.82 51.41
CA ASP A 291 -12.33 6.53 52.21
C ASP A 291 -11.35 5.73 51.30
N PHE A 292 -10.49 6.44 50.57
CA PHE A 292 -9.55 5.81 49.67
C PHE A 292 -8.47 4.93 50.36
N ASP A 293 -8.19 5.16 51.63
CA ASP A 293 -7.31 4.27 52.37
C ASP A 293 -7.88 2.86 52.57
N LYS A 294 -9.21 2.76 52.65
CA LYS A 294 -9.92 1.47 52.72
C LYS A 294 -10.16 0.86 51.35
N LEU A 295 -10.26 1.68 50.33
CA LEU A 295 -10.61 1.25 48.97
C LEU A 295 -9.43 0.74 48.15
N LEU A 296 -8.25 1.30 48.39
CA LEU A 296 -7.05 0.99 47.62
C LEU A 296 -6.15 -0.02 48.37
N ALA A 297 -5.15 -0.53 47.68
CA ALA A 297 -4.16 -1.33 48.32
C ALA A 297 -3.39 -0.52 49.41
N PRO A 298 -2.91 -1.17 50.49
CA PRO A 298 -2.28 -0.46 51.57
C PRO A 298 -1.14 0.47 51.14
N GLY A 299 -1.26 1.75 51.52
CA GLY A 299 -0.27 2.78 51.24
C GLY A 299 -0.37 3.43 49.86
N ASP A 300 -1.21 2.93 48.93
CA ASP A 300 -1.32 3.52 47.59
C ASP A 300 -1.98 4.90 47.59
N TRP A 301 -2.99 5.15 48.44
CA TRP A 301 -3.56 6.47 48.61
C TRP A 301 -2.53 7.52 49.06
N LYS A 302 -1.71 7.16 50.05
CA LYS A 302 -0.62 8.02 50.51
C LYS A 302 0.38 8.31 49.41
N ARG A 303 0.75 7.32 48.58
CA ARG A 303 1.65 7.52 47.44
C ARG A 303 1.07 8.49 46.39
N ILE A 304 -0.26 8.45 46.14
CA ILE A 304 -0.95 9.38 45.28
C ILE A 304 -0.91 10.79 45.86
N GLN A 305 -1.25 10.96 47.14
CA GLN A 305 -1.22 12.26 47.83
C GLN A 305 0.18 12.88 47.87
N GLU A 306 1.22 12.08 48.02
CA GLU A 306 2.60 12.53 48.01
C GLU A 306 3.17 12.75 46.58
N GLY A 307 2.38 12.52 45.57
CA GLY A 307 2.81 12.64 44.15
C GLY A 307 3.84 11.57 43.72
N LYS A 308 3.99 10.50 44.52
CA LYS A 308 4.93 9.42 44.22
C LYS A 308 4.40 8.41 43.20
N TRP A 309 3.09 8.40 42.99
CA TRP A 309 2.43 7.57 42.01
C TRP A 309 1.21 8.31 41.45
N ASN A 310 1.20 8.50 40.12
CA ASN A 310 0.11 9.21 39.41
C ASN A 310 -0.98 8.27 38.90
N GLY A 311 -0.96 7.00 39.31
CA GLY A 311 -1.86 5.98 38.79
C GLY A 311 -1.33 5.26 37.55
N THR A 312 -2.07 4.25 37.12
CA THR A 312 -1.76 3.43 35.94
C THR A 312 -2.43 4.00 34.71
N ASN A 313 -1.65 4.37 33.69
CA ASN A 313 -2.17 4.72 32.38
C ASN A 313 -2.28 3.45 31.52
N TRP A 314 -3.43 2.81 31.55
CA TRP A 314 -3.64 1.51 30.93
C TRP A 314 -3.38 1.49 29.41
N LEU A 315 -3.66 2.58 28.68
CA LEU A 315 -3.33 2.67 27.26
C LEU A 315 -1.81 2.68 27.01
N ASN A 316 -1.04 3.34 27.87
CA ASN A 316 0.41 3.36 27.76
C ASN A 316 1.03 1.99 28.06
N GLU A 317 0.48 1.28 29.06
CA GLU A 317 0.96 -0.05 29.43
C GLU A 317 0.70 -1.10 28.33
N MET A 318 -0.39 -0.93 27.59
CA MET A 318 -0.75 -1.81 26.47
C MET A 318 -0.09 -1.41 25.13
N GLU A 319 0.54 -0.25 25.06
CA GLU A 319 1.11 0.25 23.80
C GLU A 319 2.34 -0.55 23.38
N ASN A 320 2.33 -0.99 22.13
CA ASN A 320 3.51 -1.54 21.46
C ASN A 320 4.11 -0.46 20.55
N LYS A 321 5.18 0.18 21.04
CA LYS A 321 5.90 1.19 20.27
C LYS A 321 6.76 0.54 19.20
N ASN A 322 6.80 1.19 18.03
CA ASN A 322 7.55 0.72 16.86
C ASN A 322 7.16 -0.70 16.43
N ALA A 323 5.85 -1.01 16.49
CA ALA A 323 5.33 -2.30 16.06
C ALA A 323 5.72 -2.56 14.59
N PRO A 324 6.48 -3.63 14.29
CA PRO A 324 6.96 -3.87 12.94
C PRO A 324 5.84 -4.30 12.00
N ILE A 325 5.99 -3.90 10.74
CA ILE A 325 5.19 -4.37 9.61
C ILE A 325 6.13 -4.61 8.44
N GLN A 326 5.99 -5.76 7.78
CA GLN A 326 6.79 -6.10 6.63
C GLN A 326 6.02 -6.95 5.63
N SER A 327 6.39 -6.82 4.37
CA SER A 327 5.89 -7.68 3.29
C SER A 327 6.98 -7.86 2.27
N HIS A 328 7.13 -9.09 1.80
CA HIS A 328 8.09 -9.50 0.78
C HIS A 328 7.37 -10.36 -0.23
N SER A 329 7.55 -10.07 -1.51
CA SER A 329 6.93 -10.79 -2.63
C SER A 329 7.95 -11.00 -3.73
N LEU A 330 8.03 -12.21 -4.22
CA LEU A 330 8.83 -12.59 -5.37
C LEU A 330 7.90 -13.13 -6.45
N ASN A 331 7.87 -12.48 -7.59
CA ASN A 331 7.10 -12.88 -8.76
C ASN A 331 8.03 -13.24 -9.91
N ILE A 332 7.78 -14.38 -10.54
CA ILE A 332 8.52 -14.87 -11.70
C ILE A 332 7.50 -15.16 -12.80
N SER A 333 7.65 -14.54 -13.96
CA SER A 333 6.76 -14.76 -15.09
C SER A 333 7.54 -14.82 -16.38
N GLY A 334 7.01 -15.53 -17.37
CA GLY A 334 7.61 -15.67 -18.69
C GLY A 334 6.88 -16.69 -19.52
N GLY A 335 7.42 -16.94 -20.72
CA GLY A 335 6.85 -17.99 -21.57
C GLY A 335 7.20 -17.86 -23.03
N THR A 336 6.69 -18.80 -23.79
CA THR A 336 6.74 -18.88 -25.26
C THR A 336 5.31 -18.79 -25.79
N GLN A 337 5.15 -18.78 -27.11
CA GLN A 337 3.82 -18.86 -27.75
C GLN A 337 3.03 -20.12 -27.37
N GLN A 338 3.70 -21.18 -26.91
CA GLN A 338 3.05 -22.45 -26.57
C GLN A 338 2.82 -22.61 -25.06
N SER A 339 3.62 -21.94 -24.23
CA SER A 339 3.58 -22.14 -22.78
C SER A 339 3.92 -20.86 -22.07
N VAL A 340 3.02 -20.36 -21.24
CA VAL A 340 3.23 -19.20 -20.37
C VAL A 340 3.06 -19.60 -18.92
N TYR A 341 3.81 -18.97 -18.04
CA TYR A 341 3.75 -19.23 -16.60
C TYR A 341 3.93 -17.96 -15.77
N SER A 342 3.34 -17.98 -14.59
CA SER A 342 3.53 -16.98 -13.54
C SER A 342 3.57 -17.66 -12.18
N MET A 343 4.60 -17.40 -11.38
CA MET A 343 4.76 -17.91 -10.03
C MET A 343 4.94 -16.75 -9.08
N GLY A 344 4.27 -16.83 -7.92
CA GLY A 344 4.38 -15.84 -6.85
C GLY A 344 4.65 -16.51 -5.52
N LEU A 345 5.58 -15.98 -4.74
CA LEU A 345 5.81 -16.33 -3.35
C LEU A 345 5.76 -15.06 -2.52
N SER A 346 5.03 -15.06 -1.41
CA SER A 346 5.03 -13.91 -0.53
C SER A 346 4.98 -14.26 0.96
N TYR A 347 5.57 -13.37 1.73
CA TYR A 347 5.52 -13.35 3.18
C TYR A 347 5.06 -11.98 3.65
N THR A 348 4.15 -11.94 4.61
CA THR A 348 3.65 -10.71 5.23
C THR A 348 3.58 -10.92 6.73
N ALA A 349 4.18 -10.00 7.50
CA ALA A 349 4.09 -9.96 8.95
C ALA A 349 3.64 -8.58 9.42
N HIS A 350 2.77 -8.56 10.43
CA HIS A 350 2.20 -7.33 10.97
C HIS A 350 1.97 -7.49 12.47
N GLU A 351 2.59 -6.66 13.29
CA GLU A 351 2.37 -6.62 14.72
C GLU A 351 1.38 -5.52 15.11
N GLY A 352 0.64 -5.76 16.20
CA GLY A 352 -0.34 -4.81 16.73
C GLY A 352 0.33 -3.67 17.49
N ILE A 353 -0.18 -2.45 17.31
CA ILE A 353 0.26 -1.24 18.05
C ILE A 353 -0.24 -1.19 19.50
N PHE A 354 -1.18 -2.05 19.87
CA PHE A 354 -1.66 -2.28 21.22
C PHE A 354 -1.66 -3.77 21.54
N GLY A 355 -1.53 -4.12 22.80
CA GLY A 355 -1.69 -5.48 23.29
C GLY A 355 -0.47 -6.08 23.97
N LYS A 356 0.46 -5.27 24.48
CA LYS A 356 1.49 -5.77 25.36
C LYS A 356 0.88 -6.27 26.68
N PRO A 357 1.38 -7.38 27.23
CA PRO A 357 2.50 -8.21 26.75
C PRO A 357 2.09 -9.40 25.85
N VAL A 358 0.85 -9.47 25.40
CA VAL A 358 0.35 -10.59 24.55
C VAL A 358 0.89 -10.54 23.12
N GLU A 359 1.25 -9.34 22.64
CA GLU A 359 1.85 -9.09 21.33
C GLU A 359 1.00 -9.65 20.18
N PRO A 360 -0.17 -9.03 19.90
CA PRO A 360 -0.99 -9.42 18.76
C PRO A 360 -0.22 -9.32 17.47
N HIS A 361 -0.29 -10.37 16.63
CA HIS A 361 0.41 -10.41 15.35
C HIS A 361 -0.38 -11.18 14.29
N TYR A 362 0.02 -10.97 13.04
CA TYR A 362 -0.49 -11.65 11.88
C TYR A 362 0.65 -11.97 10.93
N ASP A 363 0.84 -13.26 10.65
CA ASP A 363 1.79 -13.78 9.69
C ASP A 363 1.06 -14.49 8.56
N ARG A 364 1.46 -14.25 7.31
CA ARG A 364 0.88 -14.89 6.15
C ARG A 364 1.96 -15.28 5.15
N TYR A 365 1.88 -16.53 4.69
CA TYR A 365 2.70 -17.10 3.63
C TYR A 365 1.79 -17.44 2.47
N THR A 366 2.13 -17.02 1.25
CA THR A 366 1.38 -17.39 0.05
C THR A 366 2.29 -17.96 -1.01
N ALA A 367 1.77 -18.92 -1.77
CA ALA A 367 2.40 -19.45 -2.96
C ALA A 367 1.36 -19.56 -4.06
N ARG A 368 1.70 -19.10 -5.27
CA ARG A 368 0.80 -19.10 -6.42
C ARG A 368 1.56 -19.57 -7.66
N ILE A 369 0.89 -20.40 -8.46
CA ILE A 369 1.38 -20.85 -9.77
C ILE A 369 0.21 -20.76 -10.74
N ASN A 370 0.40 -20.03 -11.81
CA ASN A 370 -0.49 -19.99 -12.96
C ASN A 370 0.30 -20.42 -14.19
N SER A 371 -0.21 -21.35 -14.95
CA SER A 371 0.38 -21.69 -16.25
C SER A 371 -0.69 -21.99 -17.28
N GLU A 372 -0.37 -21.75 -18.53
CA GLU A 372 -1.20 -22.12 -19.69
C GLU A 372 -0.31 -22.74 -20.76
N HIS A 373 -0.76 -23.86 -21.30
CA HIS A 373 -0.02 -24.65 -22.29
C HIS A 373 -0.92 -24.95 -23.49
N THR A 374 -0.50 -24.55 -24.69
CA THR A 374 -1.14 -24.95 -25.94
C THR A 374 -0.60 -26.31 -26.34
N LEU A 375 -1.41 -27.35 -26.17
CA LEU A 375 -1.06 -28.74 -26.48
C LEU A 375 -1.22 -29.06 -27.97
N TYR A 376 -2.18 -28.43 -28.63
CA TYR A 376 -2.44 -28.67 -30.04
C TYR A 376 -2.88 -27.38 -30.76
N ARG A 377 -2.20 -27.08 -31.87
CA ARG A 377 -2.45 -25.89 -32.70
C ARG A 377 -2.58 -26.30 -34.15
N ILE A 378 -3.56 -25.71 -34.84
CA ILE A 378 -3.73 -25.86 -36.29
C ILE A 378 -3.58 -24.46 -36.91
N LYS A 379 -2.52 -24.26 -37.70
CA LYS A 379 -2.12 -22.93 -38.23
C LYS A 379 -1.99 -21.94 -37.05
N ASP A 380 -2.81 -20.88 -37.04
CA ASP A 380 -2.79 -19.83 -36.03
C ASP A 380 -3.87 -20.00 -34.93
N MET A 381 -4.59 -21.15 -34.94
CA MET A 381 -5.67 -21.42 -33.99
C MET A 381 -5.22 -22.45 -32.95
N ASP A 382 -5.26 -22.08 -31.69
CA ASP A 382 -5.06 -23.01 -30.57
C ASP A 382 -6.29 -23.88 -30.39
N VAL A 383 -6.15 -25.17 -30.66
CA VAL A 383 -7.27 -26.12 -30.62
C VAL A 383 -7.43 -26.73 -29.23
N ILE A 384 -6.32 -27.02 -28.55
CA ILE A 384 -6.33 -27.56 -27.19
C ILE A 384 -5.36 -26.75 -26.35
N LYS A 385 -5.91 -26.07 -25.33
CA LYS A 385 -5.16 -25.40 -24.28
C LYS A 385 -5.46 -26.05 -22.94
N VAL A 386 -4.46 -26.21 -22.12
CA VAL A 386 -4.58 -26.63 -20.73
C VAL A 386 -3.96 -25.59 -19.85
N GLY A 387 -4.72 -25.10 -18.90
CA GLY A 387 -4.25 -24.14 -17.90
C GLY A 387 -4.40 -24.68 -16.50
N GLU A 388 -3.49 -24.29 -15.63
CA GLU A 388 -3.59 -24.57 -14.20
C GLU A 388 -3.46 -23.27 -13.41
N ASN A 389 -4.24 -23.17 -12.35
CA ASN A 389 -4.15 -22.10 -11.38
C ASN A 389 -4.16 -22.72 -9.99
N LEU A 390 -3.00 -22.70 -9.34
CA LEU A 390 -2.81 -23.20 -7.98
C LEU A 390 -2.48 -22.02 -7.07
N SER A 391 -3.23 -21.90 -5.98
CA SER A 391 -2.91 -20.98 -4.90
C SER A 391 -2.95 -21.66 -3.55
N TYR A 392 -1.96 -21.36 -2.73
CA TYR A 392 -1.85 -21.82 -1.35
C TYR A 392 -1.60 -20.61 -0.45
N SER A 393 -2.33 -20.52 0.65
CA SER A 393 -2.10 -19.51 1.68
C SER A 393 -2.19 -20.16 3.06
N TYR A 394 -1.19 -19.87 3.88
CA TYR A 394 -1.20 -20.18 5.31
C TYR A 394 -1.08 -18.88 6.09
N SER A 395 -1.96 -18.67 7.07
CA SER A 395 -1.87 -17.53 7.96
C SER A 395 -2.07 -17.91 9.41
N GLU A 396 -1.31 -17.22 10.26
CA GLU A 396 -1.40 -17.32 11.70
C GLU A 396 -1.72 -15.93 12.26
N LYS A 397 -2.72 -15.86 13.11
CA LYS A 397 -3.18 -14.64 13.74
C LYS A 397 -3.32 -14.85 15.24
N LYS A 398 -2.67 -14.01 16.02
CA LYS A 398 -2.89 -13.83 17.44
C LYS A 398 -3.55 -12.47 17.66
N GLY A 399 -4.68 -12.43 18.31
CA GLY A 399 -5.47 -11.20 18.47
C GLY A 399 -5.90 -10.94 19.90
N LEU A 400 -6.36 -9.74 20.15
CA LEU A 400 -7.05 -9.37 21.38
C LEU A 400 -8.55 -9.65 21.26
N ALA A 401 -9.21 -9.88 22.37
CA ALA A 401 -10.67 -9.89 22.39
C ALA A 401 -11.20 -8.46 22.18
N ILE A 402 -12.01 -8.29 21.13
CA ILE A 402 -12.66 -7.02 20.77
C ILE A 402 -14.18 -7.19 20.53
N GLY A 403 -14.73 -8.33 20.92
CA GLY A 403 -16.06 -8.76 20.49
C GLY A 403 -17.21 -7.88 20.94
N ASN A 404 -17.42 -7.73 22.24
CA ASN A 404 -18.53 -6.99 22.81
C ASN A 404 -18.05 -6.01 23.90
N MET A 405 -18.98 -5.25 24.45
CA MET A 405 -18.72 -4.26 25.50
C MET A 405 -17.99 -4.84 26.73
N TYR A 406 -18.23 -6.09 27.08
CA TYR A 406 -17.66 -6.77 28.25
C TYR A 406 -16.34 -7.50 27.93
N GLY A 407 -16.17 -7.93 26.68
CA GLY A 407 -15.01 -8.69 26.22
C GLY A 407 -13.98 -7.89 25.42
N ASN A 408 -14.06 -6.56 25.41
CA ASN A 408 -13.17 -5.70 24.63
C ASN A 408 -12.02 -5.18 25.49
N ASN A 409 -10.81 -5.68 25.26
CA ASN A 409 -9.63 -5.33 26.03
C ASN A 409 -9.25 -3.83 25.94
N ILE A 410 -9.43 -3.20 24.78
CA ILE A 410 -9.16 -1.76 24.60
C ILE A 410 -10.21 -0.93 25.36
N SER A 411 -11.49 -1.32 25.27
CA SER A 411 -12.56 -0.68 26.03
C SER A 411 -12.34 -0.83 27.54
N SER A 412 -11.91 -2.01 27.99
CA SER A 412 -11.55 -2.22 29.40
C SER A 412 -10.44 -1.29 29.84
N ALA A 413 -9.38 -1.13 29.03
CA ALA A 413 -8.27 -0.21 29.36
C ALA A 413 -8.70 1.26 29.41
N LEU A 414 -9.70 1.67 28.64
CA LEU A 414 -10.24 3.03 28.67
C LEU A 414 -11.11 3.30 29.90
N GLN A 415 -11.77 2.28 30.43
CA GLN A 415 -12.76 2.38 31.53
C GLN A 415 -12.17 2.06 32.90
N THR A 416 -11.06 1.30 32.93
CA THR A 416 -10.46 0.87 34.20
C THR A 416 -9.90 2.05 34.97
N ASN A 417 -10.19 2.06 36.25
CA ASN A 417 -9.74 3.03 37.24
C ASN A 417 -8.20 3.19 37.21
N PRO A 418 -7.67 4.40 37.05
CA PRO A 418 -6.22 4.64 37.11
C PRO A 418 -5.60 4.40 38.49
N MET A 419 -6.40 4.37 39.57
CA MET A 419 -5.93 4.08 40.92
C MET A 419 -5.72 2.56 41.16
N LEU A 420 -6.02 1.70 40.22
CA LEU A 420 -5.71 0.28 40.26
C LEU A 420 -4.25 0.08 39.82
N PRO A 421 -3.38 -0.50 40.67
CA PRO A 421 -2.00 -0.80 40.28
C PRO A 421 -1.96 -1.96 39.28
N MET A 422 -0.95 -1.95 38.42
CA MET A 422 -0.76 -3.02 37.43
C MET A 422 -0.42 -4.36 38.10
N TRP A 423 0.49 -4.30 39.07
CA TRP A 423 0.98 -5.48 39.78
C TRP A 423 0.35 -5.62 41.17
N ALA A 424 0.28 -6.84 41.65
CA ALA A 424 -0.03 -7.11 43.04
C ALA A 424 1.04 -6.45 43.95
N ARG A 425 0.67 -6.15 45.21
CA ARG A 425 1.52 -5.55 46.18
C ARG A 425 1.90 -6.54 47.30
N ASP A 426 3.14 -6.52 47.75
CA ASP A 426 3.55 -7.20 48.94
C ASP A 426 3.07 -6.46 50.22
N GLU A 427 3.31 -7.02 51.41
CA GLU A 427 2.96 -6.41 52.70
C GLU A 427 3.64 -5.05 52.92
N ASN A 428 4.75 -4.78 52.24
CA ASN A 428 5.51 -3.53 52.33
C ASN A 428 5.08 -2.51 51.25
N GLY A 429 4.11 -2.86 50.39
CA GLY A 429 3.61 -2.02 49.31
C GLY A 429 4.50 -2.01 48.06
N ASN A 430 5.40 -2.97 47.90
CA ASN A 430 6.21 -3.11 46.66
C ASN A 430 5.48 -3.94 45.63
N ASP A 431 5.77 -3.67 44.36
CA ASP A 431 5.20 -4.41 43.25
C ASP A 431 5.75 -5.86 43.18
N ILE A 432 4.85 -6.84 43.14
CA ILE A 432 5.17 -8.24 42.84
C ILE A 432 5.09 -8.41 41.32
N VAL A 433 6.18 -8.11 40.62
CA VAL A 433 6.23 -8.16 39.18
C VAL A 433 5.94 -9.56 38.64
N GLY A 434 4.95 -9.66 37.74
CA GLY A 434 4.47 -10.94 37.20
C GLY A 434 3.16 -11.41 37.81
N GLU A 435 2.73 -10.85 38.93
CA GLU A 435 1.43 -11.09 39.55
C GLU A 435 0.53 -9.86 39.32
N TYR A 436 -0.50 -10.00 38.48
CA TYR A 436 -1.40 -8.89 38.18
C TYR A 436 -2.36 -8.63 39.36
N HIS A 437 -2.50 -7.36 39.72
CA HIS A 437 -3.45 -6.98 40.75
C HIS A 437 -4.86 -7.36 40.35
N GLN A 438 -5.58 -8.01 41.24
CA GLN A 438 -7.00 -8.35 41.02
C GLN A 438 -7.89 -7.16 41.39
N ALA A 439 -9.15 -7.22 40.96
CA ALA A 439 -10.10 -6.12 41.15
C ALA A 439 -10.20 -5.61 42.58
N ILE A 440 -10.39 -4.30 42.73
CA ILE A 440 -10.71 -3.68 44.01
C ILE A 440 -12.16 -4.03 44.40
N PRO A 441 -12.42 -4.48 45.65
CA PRO A 441 -13.74 -4.99 46.05
C PRO A 441 -14.91 -4.02 45.90
N LEU A 442 -14.66 -2.72 45.84
CA LEU A 442 -15.72 -1.70 45.80
C LEU A 442 -16.27 -1.40 44.40
N LEU A 443 -15.57 -1.78 43.39
CA LEU A 443 -15.91 -1.49 42.01
C LEU A 443 -16.12 -2.80 41.24
N ASN A 444 -17.09 -3.57 41.64
CA ASN A 444 -17.44 -4.95 41.28
C ASN A 444 -17.31 -5.38 39.80
N VAL A 445 -16.86 -4.52 38.93
CA VAL A 445 -16.76 -4.77 37.47
C VAL A 445 -15.37 -4.47 36.92
N GLU A 446 -14.48 -3.83 37.70
CA GLU A 446 -13.16 -3.44 37.23
C GLU A 446 -12.13 -4.55 37.41
N VAL A 447 -11.74 -5.12 36.30
CA VAL A 447 -10.67 -6.14 36.24
C VAL A 447 -9.45 -5.49 35.62
N ASN A 448 -8.27 -5.80 36.14
CA ASN A 448 -6.99 -5.42 35.52
C ASN A 448 -7.01 -5.81 34.04
N PRO A 449 -7.01 -4.85 33.09
CA PRO A 449 -7.20 -5.15 31.67
C PRO A 449 -6.01 -5.91 31.08
N ILE A 450 -4.81 -5.74 31.64
CA ILE A 450 -3.62 -6.46 31.19
C ILE A 450 -3.62 -7.88 31.74
N GLY A 451 -3.93 -8.06 33.02
CA GLY A 451 -4.09 -9.38 33.63
C GLY A 451 -5.15 -10.20 32.89
N LYS A 452 -6.32 -9.60 32.64
CA LYS A 452 -7.39 -10.21 31.87
C LYS A 452 -6.91 -10.62 30.46
N MET A 453 -6.21 -9.72 29.78
CA MET A 453 -5.70 -9.97 28.43
C MET A 453 -4.69 -11.14 28.42
N VAL A 454 -3.80 -11.23 29.40
CA VAL A 454 -2.83 -12.31 29.50
C VAL A 454 -3.49 -13.66 29.78
N TYR A 455 -4.41 -13.69 30.77
CA TYR A 455 -5.04 -14.94 31.17
C TYR A 455 -6.13 -15.44 30.21
N GLU A 456 -6.89 -14.54 29.59
CA GLU A 456 -7.98 -14.93 28.70
C GLU A 456 -7.54 -15.03 27.22
N ASN A 457 -6.66 -14.15 26.75
CA ASN A 457 -6.34 -14.01 25.34
C ASN A 457 -4.95 -14.55 24.94
N GLY A 458 -4.13 -14.97 25.89
CA GLY A 458 -2.81 -15.52 25.60
C GLY A 458 -2.84 -16.72 24.65
N ASN A 459 -3.99 -17.40 24.55
CA ASN A 459 -4.22 -18.57 23.68
C ASN A 459 -5.13 -18.25 22.46
N ASN A 460 -5.48 -17.00 22.19
CA ASN A 460 -6.35 -16.63 21.08
C ASN A 460 -5.58 -16.64 19.73
N LEU A 461 -5.12 -17.82 19.37
CA LEU A 461 -4.34 -18.11 18.17
C LEU A 461 -5.26 -18.74 17.13
N THR A 462 -5.39 -18.10 15.97
CA THR A 462 -6.16 -18.62 14.82
C THR A 462 -5.20 -18.97 13.70
N LYS A 463 -5.28 -20.22 13.21
CA LYS A 463 -4.52 -20.72 12.06
C LYS A 463 -5.48 -20.98 10.92
N ASN A 464 -5.26 -20.31 9.79
CA ASN A 464 -6.05 -20.50 8.58
C ASN A 464 -5.18 -21.05 7.48
N GLN A 465 -5.70 -22.04 6.77
CA GLN A 465 -5.09 -22.63 5.60
C GLN A 465 -6.09 -22.59 4.45
N ASP A 466 -5.74 -21.93 3.36
CA ASP A 466 -6.53 -21.93 2.13
C ASP A 466 -5.68 -22.53 0.99
N ARG A 467 -6.28 -23.43 0.24
CA ARG A 467 -5.67 -24.02 -0.95
C ARG A 467 -6.69 -24.15 -2.05
N LYS A 468 -6.28 -23.89 -3.26
CA LYS A 468 -7.11 -24.03 -4.45
C LYS A 468 -6.29 -24.49 -5.62
N SER A 469 -6.87 -25.37 -6.41
CA SER A 469 -6.41 -25.71 -7.75
C SER A 469 -7.60 -25.69 -8.72
N THR A 470 -7.38 -25.15 -9.91
CA THR A 470 -8.28 -25.27 -11.06
C THR A 470 -7.44 -25.68 -12.27
N VAL A 471 -7.96 -26.59 -13.06
CA VAL A 471 -7.36 -27.06 -14.32
C VAL A 471 -8.29 -26.70 -15.46
#